data_2305b9187088bf2a112184fb5d8567a5
#
_entry.id   2305b9187088bf2a112184fb5d8567a5
#
_cell.length_a   1.000
_cell.length_b   1.000
_cell.length_c   1.000
_cell.angle_alpha   90.00
_cell.angle_beta   90.00
_cell.angle_gamma   90.00
#
_symmetry.space_group_name_H-M   'P 1'
#
loop_
_entity.id
_entity.type
_entity.pdbx_description
1 polymer ?
#
loop_
_entity_poly.entity_id
_entity_poly.type
_entity_poly.pdbx_seq_one_letter_code
_entity_poly.pdbx_strand_id
1 'polypeptide(L)'
;MSSFEPAYIRTFEQGLFEEKIAKAYSSLKSCVLCPRKCGVDRLCGETGTCKTTKRAWVSSYNPHFGEEEPLVGTHGSGTIFFTHCNLLCLFCQNFDISHQSNGRQISDDELAGLMLALQNQGCHNINFVTPSHVVPQILSAVEIAVQRGLSIPLVFNTGGYDRIATLKLMDGVIDIYMPDFKFWDSHVAEMTCQAADYPKVAQKALIEMYRQVGDLQVDDAGIARRGLLIRHLVLPDGLAGTREIMRFIAQHISPDSYVNIMSQYRPCGRAAEVKGLNSHLLTKEYHLALKAAKREGITRLDQPRRMFRFR
;
A
#
# COMPACT_ATOMS: atom_id res chain seq x y z
N MET A 1 10.79 -19.93 -21.05
CA MET A 1 10.41 -18.79 -20.18
C MET A 1 10.84 -19.14 -18.76
N SER A 2 11.66 -18.33 -18.10
CA SER A 2 11.97 -18.56 -16.70
C SER A 2 10.69 -18.38 -15.89
N SER A 3 10.30 -19.38 -15.09
CA SER A 3 9.19 -19.27 -14.16
C SER A 3 9.50 -18.10 -13.21
N PHE A 4 8.53 -17.21 -13.00
CA PHE A 4 8.66 -16.14 -12.00
C PHE A 4 8.87 -16.77 -10.62
N GLU A 5 9.86 -16.28 -9.90
CA GLU A 5 10.12 -16.66 -8.52
C GLU A 5 9.97 -15.41 -7.63
N PRO A 6 9.13 -15.47 -6.59
CA PRO A 6 8.97 -14.37 -5.64
C PRO A 6 10.29 -14.05 -4.92
N ALA A 7 10.55 -12.77 -4.71
CA ALA A 7 11.81 -12.29 -4.12
C ALA A 7 12.11 -12.88 -2.73
N TYR A 8 11.07 -13.12 -1.93
CA TYR A 8 11.19 -13.67 -0.59
C TYR A 8 11.71 -15.12 -0.55
N ILE A 9 11.58 -15.90 -1.63
CA ILE A 9 12.13 -17.27 -1.71
C ILE A 9 13.64 -17.20 -1.55
N ARG A 10 14.32 -16.36 -2.35
CA ARG A 10 15.77 -16.17 -2.24
C ARG A 10 16.19 -15.63 -0.86
N THR A 11 15.42 -14.69 -0.31
CA THR A 11 15.68 -14.15 1.04
C THR A 11 15.60 -15.24 2.11
N PHE A 12 14.66 -16.19 1.95
CA PHE A 12 14.51 -17.34 2.83
C PHE A 12 15.69 -18.32 2.70
N GLU A 13 16.05 -18.72 1.49
CA GLU A 13 17.14 -19.63 1.20
C GLU A 13 18.49 -19.10 1.71
N GLN A 14 18.68 -17.79 1.70
CA GLN A 14 19.86 -17.12 2.23
C GLN A 14 19.86 -16.95 3.76
N GLY A 15 18.80 -17.35 4.46
CA GLY A 15 18.67 -17.21 5.92
C GLY A 15 18.56 -15.77 6.41
N LEU A 16 18.14 -14.83 5.56
CA LEU A 16 18.12 -13.40 5.89
C LEU A 16 16.88 -12.96 6.70
N PHE A 17 15.87 -13.81 6.82
CA PHE A 17 14.64 -13.46 7.54
C PHE A 17 14.88 -13.24 9.03
N GLU A 18 15.67 -14.08 9.69
CA GLU A 18 15.95 -13.98 11.12
C GLU A 18 16.45 -12.56 11.50
N GLU A 19 17.46 -12.06 10.77
CA GLU A 19 18.01 -10.72 11.01
C GLU A 19 16.98 -9.62 10.75
N LYS A 20 16.22 -9.72 9.64
CA LYS A 20 15.18 -8.74 9.28
C LYS A 20 14.08 -8.68 10.34
N ILE A 21 13.60 -9.83 10.80
CA ILE A 21 12.56 -9.97 11.83
C ILE A 21 13.07 -9.38 13.16
N ALA A 22 14.27 -9.78 13.59
CA ALA A 22 14.85 -9.27 14.84
C ALA A 22 14.98 -7.75 14.83
N LYS A 23 15.49 -7.16 13.74
CA LYS A 23 15.57 -5.70 13.56
C LYS A 23 14.20 -5.02 13.56
N ALA A 24 13.23 -5.61 12.87
CA ALA A 24 11.89 -5.08 12.78
C ALA A 24 11.18 -5.07 14.14
N TYR A 25 11.22 -6.19 14.89
CA TYR A 25 10.66 -6.28 16.24
C TYR A 25 11.39 -5.39 17.25
N SER A 26 12.72 -5.25 17.16
CA SER A 26 13.48 -4.36 18.04
C SER A 26 13.03 -2.90 17.92
N SER A 27 12.57 -2.48 16.72
CA SER A 27 12.05 -1.13 16.50
C SER A 27 10.74 -0.85 17.24
N LEU A 28 10.07 -1.86 17.79
CA LEU A 28 8.83 -1.73 18.55
C LEU A 28 9.06 -1.38 20.02
N LYS A 29 10.27 -1.59 20.59
CA LYS A 29 10.62 -1.22 21.98
C LYS A 29 10.55 0.29 22.24
N SER A 30 10.86 1.08 21.21
CA SER A 30 10.65 2.53 21.18
C SER A 30 10.20 2.84 19.75
N CYS A 31 8.90 2.72 19.51
CA CYS A 31 8.35 2.57 18.18
C CYS A 31 8.75 3.67 17.22
N VAL A 32 9.59 3.30 16.26
CA VAL A 32 10.07 4.15 15.16
C VAL A 32 9.80 3.51 13.79
N LEU A 33 8.84 2.59 13.73
CA LEU A 33 8.56 1.80 12.53
C LEU A 33 8.07 2.64 11.35
N CYS A 34 7.28 3.67 11.60
CA CYS A 34 6.76 4.58 10.59
C CYS A 34 7.18 6.04 10.88
N PRO A 35 6.89 7.00 9.98
CA PRO A 35 7.28 8.41 10.15
C PRO A 35 6.70 9.09 11.39
N ARG A 36 5.62 8.55 12.00
CA ARG A 36 5.06 9.06 13.27
C ARG A 36 6.05 8.99 14.42
N LYS A 37 6.96 8.00 14.44
CA LYS A 37 8.01 7.82 15.46
C LYS A 37 7.49 8.02 16.88
N CYS A 38 6.42 7.31 17.24
CA CYS A 38 5.69 7.52 18.50
C CYS A 38 6.53 7.28 19.75
N GLY A 39 7.62 6.50 19.68
CA GLY A 39 8.51 6.23 20.80
C GLY A 39 7.94 5.28 21.88
N VAL A 40 6.70 4.80 21.72
CA VAL A 40 6.03 3.89 22.67
C VAL A 40 6.60 2.48 22.63
N ASP A 41 6.57 1.76 23.74
CA ASP A 41 6.93 0.34 23.80
C ASP A 41 5.74 -0.55 23.46
N ARG A 42 5.62 -0.89 22.17
CA ARG A 42 4.56 -1.76 21.67
C ARG A 42 4.69 -3.21 22.15
N LEU A 43 5.90 -3.64 22.57
CA LEU A 43 6.12 -5.00 23.10
C LEU A 43 5.51 -5.16 24.49
N CYS A 44 5.51 -4.07 25.28
CA CYS A 44 4.87 -3.99 26.61
C CYS A 44 3.39 -3.59 26.55
N GLY A 45 2.78 -3.48 25.35
CA GLY A 45 1.36 -3.19 25.17
C GLY A 45 1.01 -1.71 25.04
N GLU A 46 2.00 -0.81 24.98
CA GLU A 46 1.75 0.61 24.70
C GLU A 46 1.32 0.82 23.26
N THR A 47 0.52 1.85 23.01
CA THR A 47 0.02 2.20 21.67
C THR A 47 0.34 3.65 21.33
N GLY A 48 0.79 3.85 20.08
CA GLY A 48 0.95 5.18 19.51
C GLY A 48 -0.22 5.55 18.58
N THR A 49 0.03 6.42 17.61
CA THR A 49 -0.97 6.92 16.64
C THR A 49 -1.77 5.80 15.96
N CYS A 50 -1.12 4.72 15.57
CA CYS A 50 -1.78 3.59 14.88
C CYS A 50 -2.50 2.61 15.81
N LYS A 51 -2.56 2.84 17.14
CA LYS A 51 -3.24 2.00 18.13
C LYS A 51 -2.86 0.50 18.11
N THR A 52 -1.75 0.14 17.47
CA THR A 52 -1.32 -1.25 17.32
C THR A 52 -0.23 -1.59 18.34
N THR A 53 -0.37 -2.73 19.01
CA THR A 53 0.61 -3.29 19.95
C THR A 53 1.55 -4.28 19.25
N LYS A 54 2.03 -5.31 19.96
CA LYS A 54 2.91 -6.35 19.41
C LYS A 54 2.25 -7.19 18.32
N ARG A 55 0.94 -7.44 18.38
CA ARG A 55 0.21 -8.28 17.41
C ARG A 55 -0.46 -7.44 16.34
N ALA A 56 -0.54 -7.98 15.13
CA ALA A 56 -1.34 -7.40 14.04
C ALA A 56 -2.84 -7.57 14.33
N TRP A 57 -3.63 -6.63 13.81
CA TRP A 57 -5.08 -6.73 13.76
C TRP A 57 -5.50 -6.88 12.30
N VAL A 58 -6.38 -7.83 12.03
CA VAL A 58 -6.95 -8.07 10.70
C VAL A 58 -8.46 -7.89 10.76
N SER A 59 -9.00 -7.09 9.87
CA SER A 59 -10.44 -6.88 9.71
C SER A 59 -11.06 -7.97 8.85
N SER A 60 -10.46 -8.24 7.70
CA SER A 60 -10.96 -9.24 6.74
C SER A 60 -9.85 -9.73 5.82
N TYR A 61 -10.10 -10.88 5.18
CA TYR A 61 -9.28 -11.40 4.10
C TYR A 61 -10.16 -12.11 3.06
N ASN A 62 -9.93 -11.89 1.80
CA ASN A 62 -10.71 -12.49 0.73
C ASN A 62 -10.05 -12.27 -0.64
N PRO A 63 -10.36 -13.11 -1.65
CA PRO A 63 -10.11 -12.76 -3.04
C PRO A 63 -10.87 -11.46 -3.38
N HIS A 64 -10.15 -10.42 -3.78
CA HIS A 64 -10.72 -9.10 -4.06
C HIS A 64 -10.61 -8.76 -5.55
N PHE A 65 -11.71 -8.25 -6.12
CA PHE A 65 -11.82 -7.97 -7.56
C PHE A 65 -11.90 -6.46 -7.86
N GLY A 66 -11.73 -5.62 -6.85
CA GLY A 66 -11.77 -4.17 -6.96
C GLY A 66 -10.40 -3.48 -7.03
N GLU A 67 -9.30 -4.24 -7.05
CA GLU A 67 -7.94 -3.70 -7.24
C GLU A 67 -7.66 -3.47 -8.74
N GLU A 68 -6.48 -2.95 -9.06
CA GLU A 68 -6.01 -2.71 -10.42
C GLU A 68 -5.95 -3.99 -11.25
N GLU A 69 -6.25 -3.86 -12.55
CA GLU A 69 -6.41 -5.00 -13.46
C GLU A 69 -5.21 -5.98 -13.43
N PRO A 70 -3.94 -5.54 -13.41
CA PRO A 70 -2.80 -6.46 -13.35
C PRO A 70 -2.71 -7.28 -12.06
N LEU A 71 -3.36 -6.87 -10.98
CA LEU A 71 -3.37 -7.62 -9.71
C LEU A 71 -4.50 -8.63 -9.61
N VAL A 72 -5.60 -8.37 -10.30
CA VAL A 72 -6.85 -9.08 -10.11
C VAL A 72 -6.98 -10.30 -11.01
N GLY A 73 -6.65 -10.17 -12.29
CA GLY A 73 -6.80 -11.25 -13.26
C GLY A 73 -8.16 -11.96 -13.18
N THR A 74 -8.13 -13.30 -13.25
CA THR A 74 -9.35 -14.15 -13.20
C THR A 74 -9.73 -14.61 -11.80
N HIS A 75 -8.76 -14.69 -10.86
CA HIS A 75 -8.98 -15.27 -9.53
C HIS A 75 -8.91 -14.23 -8.39
N GLY A 76 -8.72 -12.97 -8.73
CA GLY A 76 -8.65 -11.88 -7.75
C GLY A 76 -7.28 -11.70 -7.10
N SER A 77 -7.13 -10.56 -6.45
CA SER A 77 -6.03 -10.26 -5.54
C SER A 77 -6.35 -10.78 -4.15
N GLY A 78 -5.47 -11.57 -3.55
CA GLY A 78 -5.67 -12.13 -2.20
C GLY A 78 -5.44 -11.06 -1.14
N THR A 79 -6.44 -10.23 -0.87
CA THR A 79 -6.30 -9.10 0.05
C THR A 79 -6.43 -9.49 1.51
N ILE A 80 -5.53 -8.95 2.34
CA ILE A 80 -5.58 -8.99 3.81
C ILE A 80 -5.67 -7.55 4.31
N PHE A 81 -6.82 -7.16 4.85
CA PHE A 81 -7.07 -5.82 5.36
C PHE A 81 -6.62 -5.72 6.82
N PHE A 82 -5.52 -5.01 7.05
CA PHE A 82 -5.10 -4.70 8.42
C PHE A 82 -5.96 -3.60 9.02
N THR A 83 -6.33 -3.81 10.27
CA THR A 83 -7.03 -2.81 11.09
C THR A 83 -6.03 -1.76 11.56
N HIS A 84 -6.52 -0.53 11.77
CA HIS A 84 -5.73 0.64 12.09
C HIS A 84 -4.93 1.20 10.92
N CYS A 85 -4.31 2.37 11.12
CA CYS A 85 -3.52 3.04 10.10
C CYS A 85 -2.55 4.04 10.75
N ASN A 86 -1.39 4.22 10.17
CA ASN A 86 -0.43 5.22 10.61
C ASN A 86 -0.70 6.62 10.05
N LEU A 87 -1.51 6.74 8.98
CA LEU A 87 -1.80 8.01 8.32
C LEU A 87 -3.11 8.66 8.80
N LEU A 88 -4.17 7.86 9.01
CA LEU A 88 -5.45 8.29 9.57
C LEU A 88 -6.13 9.44 8.80
N CYS A 89 -6.25 9.30 7.47
CA CYS A 89 -6.92 10.30 6.62
C CYS A 89 -8.37 10.53 7.07
N LEU A 90 -8.80 11.78 7.26
CA LEU A 90 -10.16 12.14 7.68
C LEU A 90 -11.24 11.68 6.67
N PHE A 91 -10.88 11.57 5.38
CA PHE A 91 -11.76 11.11 4.30
C PHE A 91 -11.57 9.63 3.94
N CYS A 92 -11.06 8.80 4.86
CA CYS A 92 -10.80 7.40 4.58
C CYS A 92 -12.08 6.64 4.19
N GLN A 93 -12.07 5.93 3.06
CA GLN A 93 -13.21 5.10 2.64
C GLN A 93 -13.39 3.88 3.57
N ASN A 94 -12.30 3.40 4.17
CA ASN A 94 -12.27 2.31 5.14
C ASN A 94 -12.19 2.87 6.58
N PHE A 95 -13.04 3.85 6.91
CA PHE A 95 -12.95 4.59 8.17
C PHE A 95 -13.18 3.69 9.40
N ASP A 96 -14.08 2.74 9.31
CA ASP A 96 -14.38 1.74 10.32
C ASP A 96 -13.16 0.85 10.65
N ILE A 97 -12.42 0.43 9.64
CA ILE A 97 -11.22 -0.39 9.79
C ILE A 97 -10.06 0.47 10.33
N SER A 98 -9.84 1.65 9.71
CA SER A 98 -8.65 2.47 9.99
C SER A 98 -8.73 3.25 11.31
N HIS A 99 -9.94 3.66 11.75
CA HIS A 99 -10.15 4.54 12.90
C HIS A 99 -10.90 3.88 14.07
N GLN A 100 -11.84 2.94 13.79
CA GLN A 100 -12.76 2.40 14.79
C GLN A 100 -12.35 1.02 15.31
N SER A 101 -11.16 0.52 14.93
CA SER A 101 -10.61 -0.76 15.42
C SER A 101 -11.47 -1.98 15.06
N ASN A 102 -12.17 -1.96 13.93
CA ASN A 102 -12.96 -3.09 13.45
C ASN A 102 -12.02 -4.19 12.94
N GLY A 103 -11.94 -5.30 13.70
CA GLY A 103 -11.05 -6.42 13.41
C GLY A 103 -10.70 -7.23 14.66
N ARG A 104 -9.79 -8.20 14.53
CA ARG A 104 -9.28 -8.99 15.64
C ARG A 104 -7.76 -9.10 15.62
N GLN A 105 -7.16 -9.26 16.78
CA GLN A 105 -5.73 -9.60 16.88
C GLN A 105 -5.49 -11.01 16.37
N ILE A 106 -4.40 -11.16 15.65
CA ILE A 106 -3.92 -12.46 15.15
C ILE A 106 -2.44 -12.65 15.47
N SER A 107 -2.01 -13.90 15.55
CA SER A 107 -0.61 -14.28 15.63
C SER A 107 0.04 -14.24 14.23
N ASP A 108 1.38 -14.28 14.21
CA ASP A 108 2.13 -14.36 12.94
C ASP A 108 1.85 -15.70 12.24
N ASP A 109 1.62 -16.78 12.99
CA ASP A 109 1.22 -18.09 12.46
C ASP A 109 -0.18 -18.06 11.82
N GLU A 110 -1.15 -17.42 12.48
CA GLU A 110 -2.47 -17.20 11.88
C GLU A 110 -2.37 -16.35 10.60
N LEU A 111 -1.55 -15.29 10.59
CA LEU A 111 -1.35 -14.46 9.39
C LEU A 111 -0.75 -15.27 8.24
N ALA A 112 0.22 -16.15 8.52
CA ALA A 112 0.76 -17.08 7.54
C ALA A 112 -0.33 -18.03 6.99
N GLY A 113 -1.20 -18.54 7.86
CA GLY A 113 -2.35 -19.36 7.47
C GLY A 113 -3.31 -18.63 6.52
N LEU A 114 -3.56 -17.32 6.74
CA LEU A 114 -4.40 -16.52 5.85
C LEU A 114 -3.78 -16.38 4.44
N MET A 115 -2.47 -16.16 4.35
CA MET A 115 -1.77 -16.09 3.05
C MET A 115 -1.91 -17.41 2.28
N LEU A 116 -1.67 -18.54 2.93
CA LEU A 116 -1.78 -19.86 2.32
C LEU A 116 -3.23 -20.18 1.90
N ALA A 117 -4.21 -19.79 2.70
CA ALA A 117 -5.61 -19.96 2.35
C ALA A 117 -5.99 -19.17 1.06
N LEU A 118 -5.50 -17.94 0.91
CA LEU A 118 -5.71 -17.14 -0.28
C LEU A 118 -4.98 -17.71 -1.52
N GLN A 119 -3.75 -18.20 -1.34
CA GLN A 119 -3.03 -18.91 -2.39
C GLN A 119 -3.79 -20.15 -2.85
N ASN A 120 -4.30 -20.96 -1.91
CA ASN A 120 -5.07 -22.17 -2.21
C ASN A 120 -6.42 -21.88 -2.88
N GLN A 121 -6.98 -20.69 -2.72
CA GLN A 121 -8.14 -20.20 -3.46
C GLN A 121 -7.77 -19.74 -4.88
N GLY A 122 -6.50 -19.79 -5.27
CA GLY A 122 -6.00 -19.45 -6.59
C GLY A 122 -5.71 -17.97 -6.81
N CYS A 123 -5.70 -17.14 -5.76
CA CYS A 123 -5.36 -15.71 -5.88
C CYS A 123 -4.00 -15.51 -6.56
N HIS A 124 -3.88 -14.47 -7.37
CA HIS A 124 -2.67 -14.19 -8.14
C HIS A 124 -1.52 -13.61 -7.30
N ASN A 125 -1.81 -13.08 -6.15
CA ASN A 125 -0.86 -12.46 -5.21
C ASN A 125 -1.45 -12.42 -3.79
N ILE A 126 -0.63 -12.08 -2.79
CA ILE A 126 -1.07 -11.68 -1.46
C ILE A 126 -0.92 -10.17 -1.35
N ASN A 127 -2.01 -9.46 -1.13
CA ASN A 127 -2.06 -8.01 -1.06
C ASN A 127 -2.29 -7.55 0.39
N PHE A 128 -1.23 -7.04 1.01
CA PHE A 128 -1.26 -6.48 2.35
C PHE A 128 -1.78 -5.04 2.32
N VAL A 129 -3.03 -4.82 2.72
CA VAL A 129 -3.66 -3.49 2.72
C VAL A 129 -3.40 -2.75 4.03
N THR A 130 -2.78 -1.57 3.94
CA THR A 130 -2.36 -0.72 5.07
C THR A 130 -1.29 -1.39 5.96
N PRO A 131 -0.16 -1.87 5.40
CA PRO A 131 0.80 -2.73 6.11
C PRO A 131 1.84 -1.96 6.93
N SER A 132 2.00 -0.64 6.75
CA SER A 132 3.13 0.16 7.25
C SER A 132 3.39 0.03 8.75
N HIS A 133 2.37 -0.25 9.55
CA HIS A 133 2.45 -0.34 11.01
C HIS A 133 2.57 -1.78 11.53
N VAL A 134 2.58 -2.79 10.64
CA VAL A 134 2.64 -4.22 10.98
C VAL A 134 3.74 -4.97 10.21
N VAL A 135 4.77 -4.27 9.76
CA VAL A 135 5.91 -4.85 9.04
C VAL A 135 6.62 -5.98 9.81
N PRO A 136 6.87 -5.89 11.15
CA PRO A 136 7.48 -6.99 11.88
C PRO A 136 6.67 -8.29 11.79
N GLN A 137 5.35 -8.18 11.94
CA GLN A 137 4.43 -9.31 11.89
C GLN A 137 4.34 -9.90 10.47
N ILE A 138 4.38 -9.06 9.44
CA ILE A 138 4.41 -9.50 8.04
C ILE A 138 5.69 -10.27 7.76
N LEU A 139 6.87 -9.77 8.16
CA LEU A 139 8.14 -10.46 7.94
C LEU A 139 8.14 -11.85 8.59
N SER A 140 7.73 -11.94 9.85
CA SER A 140 7.62 -13.20 10.59
C SER A 140 6.62 -14.16 9.93
N ALA A 141 5.44 -13.68 9.55
CA ALA A 141 4.42 -14.50 8.91
C ALA A 141 4.83 -14.97 7.50
N VAL A 142 5.55 -14.15 6.74
CA VAL A 142 6.07 -14.55 5.42
C VAL A 142 7.09 -15.68 5.57
N GLU A 143 8.03 -15.60 6.51
CA GLU A 143 8.98 -16.68 6.77
C GLU A 143 8.27 -18.01 7.06
N ILE A 144 7.26 -17.99 7.97
CA ILE A 144 6.43 -19.16 8.30
C ILE A 144 5.68 -19.68 7.06
N ALA A 145 5.11 -18.78 6.26
CA ALA A 145 4.34 -19.15 5.08
C ALA A 145 5.23 -19.78 3.97
N VAL A 146 6.45 -19.28 3.78
CA VAL A 146 7.43 -19.86 2.84
C VAL A 146 7.76 -21.30 3.22
N GLN A 147 8.02 -21.58 4.50
CA GLN A 147 8.26 -22.94 4.98
C GLN A 147 7.10 -23.89 4.69
N ARG A 148 5.88 -23.33 4.51
CA ARG A 148 4.65 -24.09 4.23
C ARG A 148 4.23 -24.03 2.75
N GLY A 149 5.07 -23.50 1.85
CA GLY A 149 4.86 -23.52 0.41
C GLY A 149 4.18 -22.29 -0.20
N LEU A 150 4.27 -21.13 0.45
CA LEU A 150 3.88 -19.86 -0.20
C LEU A 150 4.79 -19.60 -1.40
N SER A 151 4.19 -19.30 -2.57
CA SER A 151 4.91 -19.19 -3.85
C SER A 151 4.36 -18.13 -4.81
N ILE A 152 3.40 -17.28 -4.37
CA ILE A 152 2.82 -16.21 -5.18
C ILE A 152 3.35 -14.83 -4.77
N PRO A 153 3.33 -13.81 -5.66
CA PRO A 153 3.84 -12.47 -5.38
C PRO A 153 3.22 -11.83 -4.15
N LEU A 154 4.01 -11.02 -3.44
CA LEU A 154 3.56 -10.20 -2.32
C LEU A 154 3.42 -8.74 -2.74
N VAL A 155 2.27 -8.13 -2.43
CA VAL A 155 1.93 -6.73 -2.70
C VAL A 155 1.90 -5.94 -1.40
N PHE A 156 2.62 -4.82 -1.34
CA PHE A 156 2.63 -3.88 -0.22
C PHE A 156 1.78 -2.65 -0.57
N ASN A 157 0.49 -2.69 -0.21
CA ASN A 157 -0.52 -1.68 -0.54
C ASN A 157 -0.59 -0.64 0.59
N THR A 158 0.09 0.48 0.41
CA THR A 158 0.34 1.46 1.47
C THR A 158 -0.18 2.85 1.12
N GLY A 159 -0.45 3.64 2.16
CA GLY A 159 -0.77 5.07 2.02
C GLY A 159 0.41 5.95 1.61
N GLY A 160 1.59 5.40 1.35
CA GLY A 160 2.80 6.14 0.98
C GLY A 160 3.51 6.84 2.16
N TYR A 161 3.00 6.70 3.37
CA TYR A 161 3.62 7.28 4.58
C TYR A 161 4.51 6.26 5.28
N ASP A 162 5.63 5.92 4.60
CA ASP A 162 6.53 4.85 4.98
C ASP A 162 7.94 5.37 5.30
N ARG A 163 8.56 4.80 6.33
CA ARG A 163 9.93 5.14 6.72
C ARG A 163 10.91 4.33 5.88
N ILE A 164 11.93 4.99 5.32
CA ILE A 164 12.97 4.35 4.50
C ILE A 164 13.65 3.18 5.21
N ALA A 165 13.99 3.34 6.49
CA ALA A 165 14.62 2.26 7.25
C ALA A 165 13.73 1.00 7.34
N THR A 166 12.41 1.17 7.39
CA THR A 166 11.44 0.08 7.41
C THR A 166 11.27 -0.54 6.02
N LEU A 167 11.22 0.29 4.96
CA LEU A 167 11.19 -0.21 3.59
C LEU A 167 12.42 -1.06 3.26
N LYS A 168 13.61 -0.66 3.75
CA LYS A 168 14.85 -1.45 3.57
C LYS A 168 14.79 -2.83 4.25
N LEU A 169 14.00 -3.01 5.30
CA LEU A 169 13.76 -4.34 5.87
C LEU A 169 12.93 -5.22 4.94
N MET A 170 12.09 -4.61 4.10
CA MET A 170 11.23 -5.31 3.13
C MET A 170 11.96 -5.59 1.79
N ASP A 171 13.17 -5.07 1.58
CA ASP A 171 13.98 -5.33 0.38
C ASP A 171 14.26 -6.83 0.23
N GLY A 172 13.98 -7.40 -0.94
CA GLY A 172 14.04 -8.84 -1.19
C GLY A 172 12.88 -9.64 -0.59
N VAL A 173 11.83 -8.99 -0.08
CA VAL A 173 10.63 -9.66 0.47
C VAL A 173 9.38 -9.30 -0.35
N ILE A 174 9.21 -8.03 -0.70
CA ILE A 174 8.06 -7.54 -1.47
C ILE A 174 8.39 -7.56 -2.96
N ASP A 175 7.46 -8.09 -3.75
CA ASP A 175 7.55 -8.13 -5.21
C ASP A 175 6.92 -6.89 -5.85
N ILE A 176 5.80 -6.43 -5.32
CA ILE A 176 5.02 -5.32 -5.87
C ILE A 176 4.77 -4.29 -4.77
N TYR A 177 5.23 -3.07 -4.96
CA TYR A 177 4.81 -1.94 -4.13
C TYR A 177 3.65 -1.22 -4.79
N MET A 178 2.61 -0.94 -4.00
CA MET A 178 1.43 -0.21 -4.43
C MET A 178 1.15 0.97 -3.48
N PRO A 179 1.97 2.03 -3.53
CA PRO A 179 1.78 3.21 -2.70
C PRO A 179 0.73 4.16 -3.29
N ASP A 180 -0.05 4.78 -2.41
CA ASP A 180 -0.76 6.00 -2.76
C ASP A 180 0.20 7.20 -2.68
N PHE A 181 0.15 8.11 -3.66
CA PHE A 181 0.68 9.47 -3.50
C PHE A 181 -0.50 10.43 -3.39
N LYS A 182 -0.89 10.79 -2.16
CA LYS A 182 -2.18 11.46 -1.87
C LYS A 182 -2.13 12.96 -2.03
N PHE A 183 -1.05 13.62 -1.58
CA PHE A 183 -0.96 15.08 -1.51
C PHE A 183 0.43 15.57 -1.90
N TRP A 184 0.46 16.68 -2.63
CA TRP A 184 1.69 17.43 -2.88
C TRP A 184 1.92 18.53 -1.85
N ASP A 185 0.85 19.13 -1.35
CA ASP A 185 0.89 20.27 -0.43
C ASP A 185 0.92 19.82 1.04
N SER A 186 1.88 20.36 1.80
CA SER A 186 2.06 20.04 3.22
C SER A 186 0.91 20.54 4.10
N HIS A 187 0.26 21.66 3.73
CA HIS A 187 -0.88 22.17 4.48
C HIS A 187 -2.12 21.29 4.28
N VAL A 188 -2.36 20.83 3.05
CA VAL A 188 -3.43 19.86 2.76
C VAL A 188 -3.19 18.56 3.53
N ALA A 189 -1.97 18.07 3.54
CA ALA A 189 -1.60 16.85 4.29
C ALA A 189 -1.78 17.02 5.81
N GLU A 190 -1.45 18.20 6.35
CA GLU A 190 -1.68 18.51 7.77
C GLU A 190 -3.16 18.54 8.10
N MET A 191 -3.97 19.27 7.32
CA MET A 191 -5.42 19.38 7.54
C MET A 191 -6.13 18.03 7.45
N THR A 192 -5.66 17.13 6.57
CA THR A 192 -6.37 15.88 6.25
C THR A 192 -5.88 14.67 7.02
N CYS A 193 -4.62 14.66 7.45
CA CYS A 193 -3.96 13.50 8.05
C CYS A 193 -3.09 13.84 9.26
N GLN A 194 -3.00 15.12 9.67
CA GLN A 194 -2.04 15.58 10.70
C GLN A 194 -0.61 15.10 10.38
N ALA A 195 -0.17 15.27 9.14
CA ALA A 195 1.10 14.80 8.62
C ALA A 195 1.68 15.80 7.61
N ALA A 196 2.07 16.99 8.07
CA ALA A 196 2.64 18.05 7.21
C ALA A 196 3.86 17.59 6.41
N ASP A 197 4.59 16.60 6.90
CA ASP A 197 5.75 16.00 6.25
C ASP A 197 5.41 14.94 5.20
N TYR A 198 4.11 14.56 5.05
CA TYR A 198 3.67 13.51 4.12
C TYR A 198 4.25 13.66 2.70
N PRO A 199 4.21 14.82 2.03
CA PRO A 199 4.69 14.91 0.66
C PRO A 199 6.18 14.55 0.53
N LYS A 200 7.00 15.02 1.46
CA LYS A 200 8.44 14.72 1.49
C LYS A 200 8.73 13.26 1.84
N VAL A 201 7.93 12.69 2.72
CA VAL A 201 8.04 11.27 3.10
C VAL A 201 7.64 10.39 1.92
N ALA A 202 6.50 10.66 1.29
CA ALA A 202 6.00 9.89 0.14
C ALA A 202 7.00 9.92 -1.03
N GLN A 203 7.57 11.09 -1.36
CA GLN A 203 8.60 11.20 -2.40
C GLN A 203 9.77 10.24 -2.14
N LYS A 204 10.33 10.28 -0.92
CA LYS A 204 11.45 9.41 -0.55
C LYS A 204 11.06 7.94 -0.54
N ALA A 205 9.85 7.62 -0.04
CA ALA A 205 9.34 6.25 0.00
C ALA A 205 9.19 5.66 -1.40
N LEU A 206 8.61 6.41 -2.35
CA LEU A 206 8.46 5.97 -3.73
C LEU A 206 9.82 5.73 -4.42
N ILE A 207 10.80 6.62 -4.21
CA ILE A 207 12.17 6.43 -4.73
C ILE A 207 12.77 5.12 -4.21
N GLU A 208 12.63 4.85 -2.91
CA GLU A 208 13.16 3.61 -2.31
C GLU A 208 12.41 2.38 -2.81
N MET A 209 11.07 2.43 -2.91
CA MET A 209 10.26 1.34 -3.46
C MET A 209 10.66 1.04 -4.92
N TYR A 210 10.82 2.07 -5.74
CA TYR A 210 11.28 1.93 -7.13
C TYR A 210 12.68 1.32 -7.22
N ARG A 211 13.61 1.76 -6.36
CA ARG A 211 14.96 1.17 -6.26
C ARG A 211 14.91 -0.33 -6.03
N GLN A 212 13.96 -0.81 -5.23
CA GLN A 212 13.85 -2.24 -4.89
C GLN A 212 13.25 -3.09 -6.01
N VAL A 213 12.23 -2.58 -6.69
CA VAL A 213 11.42 -3.41 -7.58
C VAL A 213 11.39 -2.93 -9.05
N GLY A 214 11.75 -1.68 -9.34
CA GLY A 214 11.70 -1.09 -10.69
C GLY A 214 10.28 -0.84 -11.21
N ASP A 215 10.16 -0.69 -12.53
CA ASP A 215 8.87 -0.53 -13.21
C ASP A 215 8.01 -1.80 -13.14
N LEU A 216 6.68 -1.64 -13.19
CA LEU A 216 5.74 -2.75 -13.14
C LEU A 216 5.94 -3.69 -14.34
N GLN A 217 6.16 -4.96 -14.03
CA GLN A 217 6.31 -6.07 -14.96
C GLN A 217 5.09 -6.98 -14.86
N VAL A 218 4.52 -7.30 -16.00
CA VAL A 218 3.39 -8.23 -16.12
C VAL A 218 3.82 -9.45 -16.95
N ASP A 219 3.20 -10.59 -16.70
CA ASP A 219 3.38 -11.79 -17.53
C ASP A 219 2.55 -11.74 -18.82
N ASP A 220 2.62 -12.81 -19.61
CA ASP A 220 1.89 -12.94 -20.88
C ASP A 220 0.36 -12.90 -20.71
N ALA A 221 -0.14 -13.16 -19.50
CA ALA A 221 -1.56 -13.06 -19.16
C ALA A 221 -1.94 -11.65 -18.64
N GLY A 222 -0.99 -10.70 -18.58
CA GLY A 222 -1.20 -9.36 -18.06
C GLY A 222 -1.18 -9.27 -16.53
N ILE A 223 -0.77 -10.33 -15.82
CA ILE A 223 -0.74 -10.36 -14.36
C ILE A 223 0.59 -9.81 -13.86
N ALA A 224 0.53 -8.86 -12.93
CA ALA A 224 1.69 -8.26 -12.31
C ALA A 224 2.50 -9.29 -11.50
N ARG A 225 3.81 -9.28 -11.72
CA ARG A 225 4.75 -10.18 -11.03
C ARG A 225 5.72 -9.42 -10.15
N ARG A 226 6.16 -8.24 -10.58
CA ARG A 226 7.13 -7.42 -9.85
C ARG A 226 6.97 -5.95 -10.27
N GLY A 227 7.32 -5.02 -9.39
CA GLY A 227 7.48 -3.62 -9.75
C GLY A 227 6.62 -2.65 -8.94
N LEU A 228 6.66 -1.38 -9.35
CA LEU A 228 5.95 -0.28 -8.70
C LEU A 228 4.66 0.05 -9.46
N LEU A 229 3.54 0.03 -8.76
CA LEU A 229 2.22 0.49 -9.20
C LEU A 229 1.82 1.66 -8.31
N ILE A 230 1.77 2.87 -8.85
CA ILE A 230 1.47 4.08 -8.07
C ILE A 230 -0.02 4.41 -8.18
N ARG A 231 -0.65 4.71 -7.05
CA ARG A 231 -2.04 5.17 -7.00
C ARG A 231 -2.13 6.64 -6.64
N HIS A 232 -3.02 7.35 -7.29
CA HIS A 232 -3.29 8.74 -7.02
C HIS A 232 -4.79 9.03 -7.03
N LEU A 233 -5.36 9.31 -5.86
CA LEU A 233 -6.76 9.71 -5.73
C LEU A 233 -6.92 11.19 -6.07
N VAL A 234 -7.66 11.50 -7.12
CA VAL A 234 -8.01 12.88 -7.44
C VAL A 234 -8.98 13.42 -6.39
N LEU A 235 -8.66 14.58 -5.85
CA LEU A 235 -9.52 15.27 -4.88
C LEU A 235 -10.15 16.50 -5.53
N PRO A 236 -11.34 16.92 -5.06
CA PRO A 236 -11.99 18.15 -5.54
C PRO A 236 -11.09 19.38 -5.39
N ASP A 237 -11.34 20.39 -6.19
CA ASP A 237 -10.64 21.69 -6.18
C ASP A 237 -9.10 21.57 -6.34
N GLY A 238 -8.62 20.45 -6.91
CA GLY A 238 -7.19 20.21 -7.14
C GLY A 238 -6.37 20.01 -5.88
N LEU A 239 -7.00 19.76 -4.72
CA LEU A 239 -6.35 19.63 -3.40
C LEU A 239 -5.24 18.56 -3.37
N ALA A 240 -5.31 17.54 -4.20
CA ALA A 240 -4.29 16.51 -4.27
C ALA A 240 -2.95 17.00 -4.88
N GLY A 241 -2.96 18.04 -5.73
CA GLY A 241 -1.76 18.50 -6.44
C GLY A 241 -1.31 17.54 -7.53
N THR A 242 -2.28 17.03 -8.31
CA THR A 242 -2.06 15.96 -9.32
C THR A 242 -0.92 16.28 -10.28
N ARG A 243 -0.84 17.51 -10.79
CA ARG A 243 0.18 17.87 -11.79
C ARG A 243 1.60 17.74 -11.22
N GLU A 244 1.81 18.26 -10.03
CA GLU A 244 3.10 18.22 -9.34
C GLU A 244 3.51 16.78 -9.02
N ILE A 245 2.55 15.96 -8.61
CA ILE A 245 2.76 14.52 -8.36
C ILE A 245 3.15 13.79 -9.65
N MET A 246 2.41 13.99 -10.75
CA MET A 246 2.73 13.35 -12.03
C MET A 246 4.09 13.77 -12.55
N ARG A 247 4.44 15.06 -12.43
CA ARG A 247 5.78 15.57 -12.78
C ARG A 247 6.87 14.89 -11.94
N PHE A 248 6.67 14.79 -10.63
CA PHE A 248 7.62 14.10 -9.76
C PHE A 248 7.81 12.63 -10.17
N ILE A 249 6.72 11.92 -10.46
CA ILE A 249 6.80 10.51 -10.89
C ILE A 249 7.60 10.41 -12.18
N ALA A 250 7.29 11.21 -13.18
CA ALA A 250 7.98 11.17 -14.47
C ALA A 250 9.48 11.52 -14.38
N GLN A 251 9.84 12.49 -13.54
CA GLN A 251 11.21 13.02 -13.47
C GLN A 251 12.12 12.29 -12.47
N HIS A 252 11.55 11.73 -11.39
CA HIS A 252 12.32 11.18 -10.27
C HIS A 252 12.09 9.70 -10.01
N ILE A 253 11.07 9.10 -10.61
CA ILE A 253 10.80 7.66 -10.55
C ILE A 253 11.05 7.06 -11.93
N SER A 254 10.06 7.10 -12.81
CA SER A 254 10.19 6.63 -14.20
C SER A 254 9.06 7.20 -15.07
N PRO A 255 9.32 7.60 -16.31
CA PRO A 255 8.27 7.94 -17.27
C PRO A 255 7.41 6.71 -17.64
N ASP A 256 7.95 5.49 -17.46
CA ASP A 256 7.25 4.22 -17.70
C ASP A 256 6.51 3.69 -16.46
N SER A 257 6.41 4.50 -15.39
CA SER A 257 5.65 4.13 -14.20
C SER A 257 4.20 3.77 -14.54
N TYR A 258 3.72 2.67 -13.98
CA TYR A 258 2.29 2.32 -14.03
C TYR A 258 1.53 3.11 -12.98
N VAL A 259 0.56 3.92 -13.41
CA VAL A 259 -0.15 4.84 -12.51
C VAL A 259 -1.66 4.65 -12.62
N ASN A 260 -2.32 4.42 -11.50
CA ASN A 260 -3.77 4.49 -11.38
C ASN A 260 -4.19 5.88 -10.88
N ILE A 261 -4.79 6.68 -11.77
CA ILE A 261 -5.43 7.95 -11.42
C ILE A 261 -6.89 7.66 -11.09
N MET A 262 -7.23 7.72 -9.82
CA MET A 262 -8.51 7.25 -9.29
C MET A 262 -9.53 8.39 -9.24
N SER A 263 -10.73 8.15 -9.80
CA SER A 263 -11.87 9.09 -9.83
C SER A 263 -12.92 8.85 -8.74
N GLN A 264 -12.74 7.81 -7.92
CA GLN A 264 -13.77 7.32 -6.99
C GLN A 264 -13.87 8.13 -5.69
N TYR A 265 -13.28 9.34 -5.63
CA TYR A 265 -13.44 10.17 -4.44
C TYR A 265 -14.92 10.47 -4.17
N ARG A 266 -15.31 10.25 -2.93
CA ARG A 266 -16.57 10.68 -2.34
C ARG A 266 -16.32 11.14 -0.89
N PRO A 267 -17.08 12.10 -0.36
CA PRO A 267 -17.00 12.45 1.06
C PRO A 267 -17.27 11.22 1.93
N CYS A 268 -16.30 10.83 2.75
CA CYS A 268 -16.37 9.69 3.67
C CYS A 268 -15.78 10.09 5.03
N GLY A 269 -16.05 9.29 6.07
CA GLY A 269 -15.51 9.52 7.41
C GLY A 269 -15.81 10.93 7.90
N ARG A 270 -14.77 11.71 8.14
CA ARG A 270 -14.83 13.11 8.62
C ARG A 270 -14.47 14.13 7.53
N ALA A 271 -14.68 13.80 6.26
CA ALA A 271 -14.37 14.69 5.13
C ALA A 271 -15.05 16.06 5.23
N ALA A 272 -16.26 16.13 5.81
CA ALA A 272 -17.01 17.38 6.01
C ALA A 272 -16.29 18.40 6.90
N GLU A 273 -15.31 17.98 7.70
CA GLU A 273 -14.53 18.86 8.57
C GLU A 273 -13.42 19.61 7.81
N VAL A 274 -13.14 19.22 6.57
CA VAL A 274 -12.10 19.83 5.75
C VAL A 274 -12.73 20.56 4.57
N LYS A 275 -12.48 21.86 4.48
CA LYS A 275 -12.97 22.68 3.37
C LYS A 275 -12.48 22.10 2.04
N GLY A 276 -13.41 21.94 1.07
CA GLY A 276 -13.13 21.37 -0.24
C GLY A 276 -13.33 19.85 -0.31
N LEU A 277 -13.30 19.12 0.81
CA LEU A 277 -13.52 17.67 0.81
C LEU A 277 -14.98 17.25 1.04
N ASN A 278 -15.90 18.19 1.20
CA ASN A 278 -17.35 17.91 1.36
C ASN A 278 -18.12 17.86 0.04
N SER A 279 -17.41 17.85 -1.09
CA SER A 279 -18.01 17.77 -2.43
C SER A 279 -17.55 16.52 -3.17
N HIS A 280 -18.38 16.02 -4.08
CA HIS A 280 -17.98 14.96 -5.00
C HIS A 280 -17.00 15.49 -6.06
N LEU A 281 -16.12 14.62 -6.51
CA LEU A 281 -15.24 14.92 -7.63
C LEU A 281 -16.07 15.15 -8.91
N LEU A 282 -15.78 16.24 -9.63
CA LEU A 282 -16.42 16.52 -10.92
C LEU A 282 -15.70 15.77 -12.04
N THR A 283 -16.44 15.29 -13.03
CA THR A 283 -15.88 14.61 -14.21
C THR A 283 -14.82 15.45 -14.94
N LYS A 284 -14.99 16.77 -14.98
CA LYS A 284 -13.99 17.68 -15.57
C LYS A 284 -12.66 17.66 -14.83
N GLU A 285 -12.67 17.53 -13.50
CA GLU A 285 -11.46 17.51 -12.67
C GLU A 285 -10.67 16.22 -12.91
N TYR A 286 -11.38 15.10 -13.00
CA TYR A 286 -10.77 13.82 -13.38
C TYR A 286 -10.12 13.88 -14.79
N HIS A 287 -10.83 14.45 -15.78
CA HIS A 287 -10.26 14.62 -17.11
C HIS A 287 -9.04 15.55 -17.12
N LEU A 288 -9.01 16.58 -16.26
CA LEU A 288 -7.84 17.44 -16.10
C LEU A 288 -6.66 16.67 -15.49
N ALA A 289 -6.92 15.79 -14.52
CA ALA A 289 -5.91 14.92 -13.91
C ALA A 289 -5.27 13.98 -14.95
N LEU A 290 -6.09 13.32 -15.79
CA LEU A 290 -5.59 12.47 -16.88
C LEU A 290 -4.76 13.26 -17.91
N LYS A 291 -5.19 14.49 -18.26
CA LYS A 291 -4.43 15.38 -19.14
C LYS A 291 -3.11 15.81 -18.52
N ALA A 292 -3.08 16.07 -17.21
CA ALA A 292 -1.86 16.42 -16.48
C ALA A 292 -0.84 15.28 -16.54
N ALA A 293 -1.25 14.04 -16.27
CA ALA A 293 -0.38 12.87 -16.37
C ALA A 293 0.23 12.73 -17.76
N LYS A 294 -0.59 12.79 -18.81
CA LYS A 294 -0.10 12.70 -20.19
C LYS A 294 0.86 13.82 -20.57
N ARG A 295 0.63 15.05 -20.10
CA ARG A 295 1.52 16.21 -20.35
C ARG A 295 2.87 16.06 -19.66
N GLU A 296 2.91 15.41 -18.50
CA GLU A 296 4.16 15.14 -17.78
C GLU A 296 4.85 13.84 -18.28
N GLY A 297 4.30 13.16 -19.31
CA GLY A 297 4.91 12.01 -19.96
C GLY A 297 4.50 10.65 -19.42
N ILE A 298 3.58 10.57 -18.47
CA ILE A 298 3.06 9.30 -17.94
C ILE A 298 2.03 8.73 -18.92
N THR A 299 2.35 7.56 -19.52
CA THR A 299 1.52 6.92 -20.56
C THR A 299 0.92 5.58 -20.12
N ARG A 300 1.53 4.89 -19.15
CA ARG A 300 1.02 3.61 -18.60
C ARG A 300 -0.01 3.87 -17.52
N LEU A 301 -1.21 4.29 -17.94
CA LEU A 301 -2.32 4.55 -17.01
C LEU A 301 -3.20 3.32 -16.88
N ASP A 302 -3.59 3.02 -15.65
CA ASP A 302 -4.59 1.98 -15.37
C ASP A 302 -5.91 2.31 -16.09
N GLN A 303 -6.51 1.29 -16.68
CA GLN A 303 -7.78 1.45 -17.41
C GLN A 303 -8.91 1.00 -16.48
N PRO A 304 -9.91 1.86 -16.19
CA PRO A 304 -11.06 1.43 -15.42
C PRO A 304 -11.72 0.24 -16.11
N ARG A 305 -11.92 -0.85 -15.38
CA ARG A 305 -12.68 -2.00 -15.90
C ARG A 305 -14.02 -1.51 -16.44
N ARG A 306 -14.31 -1.82 -17.69
CA ARG A 306 -15.66 -1.65 -18.23
C ARG A 306 -16.56 -2.62 -17.47
N MET A 307 -17.25 -2.14 -16.43
CA MET A 307 -18.33 -2.92 -15.85
C MET A 307 -19.32 -3.18 -17.00
N PHE A 308 -19.49 -4.45 -17.35
CA PHE A 308 -20.55 -4.84 -18.26
C PHE A 308 -21.86 -4.37 -17.64
N ARG A 309 -22.46 -3.32 -18.22
CA ARG A 309 -23.84 -2.97 -17.92
C ARG A 309 -24.67 -4.11 -18.50
N PHE A 310 -25.13 -5.01 -17.64
CA PHE A 310 -26.25 -5.88 -18.00
C PHE A 310 -27.40 -4.94 -18.39
N ARG A 311 -27.84 -5.07 -19.63
CA ARG A 311 -29.08 -4.43 -20.13
C ARG A 311 -30.28 -5.16 -19.57
#